data_5918e5600d1f1a256e75090e1d1d3d94
#
_entry.id   5918e5600d1f1a256e75090e1d1d3d94
#
_cell.length_a   1.000
_cell.length_b   1.000
_cell.length_c   1.000
_cell.angle_alpha   90.00
_cell.angle_beta   90.00
_cell.angle_gamma   90.00
#
_symmetry.space_group_name_H-M   'P 1'
#
loop_
_entity.id
_entity.type
_entity.pdbx_description
1 polymer ?
#
loop_
_entity_poly.entity_id
_entity_poly.type
_entity_poly.pdbx_seq_one_letter_code
_entity_poly.pdbx_strand_id
1 'polypeptide(L)'
;MTGKQKPSLQIGSRVYSFGAGMNEKIYAVISEPDTRGAQKLVSMSANYEGDYFNPFQTIDNYARPISKKFGIGFYWDDINPDFLFSSDGIAQAIKAANIFEAERQRKAEEKSRKDKEERENLPKLYPYLTPNPKDDTKTTKSNLIAMLKHTFPGIKFSVRKDHYSTYNVEWTNGTTKEQVSKITNKFESHESSYCGDFRDYNPSNFNRVFGGFKYIFEYRNISDDLLTLAEEIPNRPEEYHYQTNVLYKILSKTEIPAGYTAATIERTEITCGSIEDFYRVVFEIPEKAEAKPIETGTIQMVQYSEKAIVITGDTFPIKDTLKILGGKFNKFLSCGAGWIFPASKAEEIKKALLL
;
A
#
# COMPACT_ATOMS: atom_id res chain seq x y z
N MET A 1 -34.89 15.69 -35.91
CA MET A 1 -34.66 17.10 -35.60
C MET A 1 -33.39 17.51 -36.32
N THR A 2 -33.49 18.24 -37.42
CA THR A 2 -32.34 18.78 -38.15
C THR A 2 -31.72 19.91 -37.29
N GLY A 3 -30.67 19.57 -36.53
CA GLY A 3 -29.88 20.55 -35.79
C GLY A 3 -29.32 21.55 -36.77
N LYS A 4 -29.56 22.83 -36.57
CA LYS A 4 -28.87 23.88 -37.34
C LYS A 4 -27.38 23.67 -37.11
N GLN A 5 -26.65 23.49 -38.19
CA GLN A 5 -25.18 23.39 -38.17
C GLN A 5 -24.63 24.70 -37.61
N LYS A 6 -23.60 24.64 -36.80
CA LYS A 6 -22.91 25.79 -36.23
C LYS A 6 -22.44 26.73 -37.36
N PRO A 7 -22.72 28.01 -37.34
CA PRO A 7 -22.15 28.95 -38.29
C PRO A 7 -20.63 29.05 -38.13
N SER A 8 -19.92 29.43 -39.18
CA SER A 8 -18.50 29.80 -39.02
C SER A 8 -18.44 31.04 -38.13
N LEU A 9 -17.77 30.89 -36.96
CA LEU A 9 -17.62 31.97 -36.00
C LEU A 9 -16.42 32.84 -36.39
N GLN A 10 -16.51 34.15 -36.21
CA GLN A 10 -15.37 35.03 -36.38
C GLN A 10 -14.35 34.86 -35.24
N ILE A 11 -13.06 35.12 -35.50
CA ILE A 11 -12.05 35.21 -34.45
C ILE A 11 -12.49 36.29 -33.45
N GLY A 12 -12.46 35.93 -32.15
CA GLY A 12 -12.97 36.76 -31.07
C GLY A 12 -14.41 36.50 -30.66
N SER A 13 -15.19 35.70 -31.42
CA SER A 13 -16.55 35.31 -31.02
C SER A 13 -16.55 34.59 -29.69
N ARG A 14 -17.56 34.88 -28.88
CA ARG A 14 -17.74 34.30 -27.55
C ARG A 14 -18.38 32.93 -27.63
N VAL A 15 -17.80 31.99 -26.87
CA VAL A 15 -18.27 30.61 -26.71
C VAL A 15 -18.39 30.29 -25.24
N TYR A 16 -19.46 29.62 -24.88
CA TYR A 16 -19.70 29.14 -23.51
C TYR A 16 -19.45 27.64 -23.41
N SER A 17 -18.92 27.19 -22.30
CA SER A 17 -18.85 25.76 -21.94
C SER A 17 -19.47 25.53 -20.56
N PHE A 18 -20.28 24.49 -20.46
CA PHE A 18 -20.91 24.07 -19.22
C PHE A 18 -20.49 22.65 -18.90
N GLY A 19 -19.92 22.43 -17.69
CA GLY A 19 -19.51 21.14 -17.17
C GLY A 19 -20.53 20.55 -16.17
N ALA A 20 -20.23 19.38 -15.64
CA ALA A 20 -20.95 18.80 -14.51
C ALA A 20 -20.79 19.74 -13.30
N GLY A 21 -21.92 20.24 -12.76
CA GLY A 21 -21.92 21.22 -11.67
C GLY A 21 -22.24 22.65 -12.09
N MET A 22 -22.60 22.86 -13.37
CA MET A 22 -23.04 24.15 -13.93
C MET A 22 -22.04 25.32 -13.87
N ASN A 23 -20.75 25.05 -13.67
CA ASN A 23 -19.74 26.08 -13.77
C ASN A 23 -19.60 26.53 -15.22
N GLU A 24 -20.02 27.76 -15.48
CA GLU A 24 -19.88 28.40 -16.78
C GLU A 24 -18.41 28.78 -17.01
N LYS A 25 -17.90 28.45 -18.18
CA LYS A 25 -16.60 28.92 -18.66
C LYS A 25 -16.78 29.64 -19.99
N ILE A 26 -16.07 30.74 -20.16
CA ILE A 26 -16.14 31.59 -21.34
C ILE A 26 -14.84 31.45 -22.13
N TYR A 27 -14.98 31.28 -23.44
CA TYR A 27 -13.89 31.14 -24.39
C TYR A 27 -14.03 32.15 -25.53
N ALA A 28 -12.90 32.50 -26.11
CA ALA A 28 -12.83 33.22 -27.38
C ALA A 28 -12.41 32.29 -28.51
N VAL A 29 -12.99 32.44 -29.68
CA VAL A 29 -12.53 31.78 -30.90
C VAL A 29 -11.20 32.40 -31.34
N ILE A 30 -10.19 31.54 -31.64
CA ILE A 30 -8.84 31.99 -31.98
C ILE A 30 -8.32 31.41 -33.31
N SER A 31 -9.15 30.69 -34.07
CA SER A 31 -8.77 30.19 -35.39
C SER A 31 -9.92 30.25 -36.38
N GLU A 32 -9.59 30.30 -37.66
CA GLU A 32 -10.50 29.94 -38.71
C GLU A 32 -10.93 28.47 -38.58
N PRO A 33 -12.10 28.08 -39.15
CA PRO A 33 -12.55 26.70 -39.15
C PRO A 33 -11.58 25.79 -39.94
N ASP A 34 -11.31 24.60 -39.41
CA ASP A 34 -10.57 23.55 -40.14
C ASP A 34 -11.46 22.91 -41.23
N THR A 35 -10.92 21.93 -41.95
CA THR A 35 -11.63 21.18 -43.02
C THR A 35 -12.91 20.51 -42.53
N ARG A 36 -13.09 20.31 -41.26
CA ARG A 36 -14.27 19.72 -40.61
C ARG A 36 -15.16 20.79 -39.98
N GLY A 37 -14.79 22.05 -40.11
CA GLY A 37 -15.50 23.20 -39.51
C GLY A 37 -15.23 23.39 -38.02
N ALA A 38 -14.26 22.71 -37.44
CA ALA A 38 -13.88 22.88 -36.04
C ALA A 38 -12.97 24.12 -35.88
N GLN A 39 -13.14 24.85 -34.78
CA GLN A 39 -12.38 26.07 -34.50
C GLN A 39 -11.73 25.99 -33.10
N LYS A 40 -10.51 26.51 -32.99
CA LYS A 40 -9.79 26.55 -31.73
C LYS A 40 -10.31 27.67 -30.83
N LEU A 41 -10.29 27.41 -29.54
CA LEU A 41 -10.75 28.31 -28.47
C LEU A 41 -9.63 28.55 -27.48
N VAL A 42 -9.62 29.70 -26.84
CA VAL A 42 -8.87 30.02 -25.65
C VAL A 42 -9.80 30.46 -24.52
N SER A 43 -9.56 30.00 -23.30
CA SER A 43 -10.34 30.46 -22.14
C SER A 43 -10.07 31.92 -21.83
N MET A 44 -11.16 32.68 -21.68
CA MET A 44 -11.14 34.06 -21.23
C MET A 44 -11.27 34.22 -19.72
N SER A 45 -11.37 33.10 -18.97
CA SER A 45 -11.40 33.10 -17.51
C SER A 45 -10.00 33.33 -16.94
N ALA A 46 -9.90 34.23 -15.96
CA ALA A 46 -8.62 34.52 -15.30
C ALA A 46 -8.13 33.40 -14.33
N ASN A 47 -9.04 32.52 -13.90
CA ASN A 47 -8.76 31.50 -12.93
C ASN A 47 -8.72 30.12 -13.62
N TYR A 48 -7.52 29.59 -13.74
CA TYR A 48 -7.27 28.21 -14.20
C TYR A 48 -7.22 27.30 -12.96
N GLU A 49 -8.39 26.86 -12.48
CA GLU A 49 -8.47 25.99 -11.31
C GLU A 49 -8.81 24.54 -11.72
N GLY A 50 -8.13 23.59 -11.08
CA GLY A 50 -8.34 22.16 -11.21
C GLY A 50 -7.38 21.47 -12.18
N ASP A 51 -6.97 20.27 -11.80
CA ASP A 51 -5.98 19.44 -12.53
C ASP A 51 -6.44 19.06 -13.95
N TYR A 52 -7.74 19.10 -14.22
CA TYR A 52 -8.36 18.74 -15.50
C TYR A 52 -8.73 19.94 -16.37
N PHE A 53 -8.39 21.15 -15.92
CA PHE A 53 -8.69 22.32 -16.73
C PHE A 53 -7.78 22.41 -17.95
N ASN A 54 -8.38 22.55 -19.14
CA ASN A 54 -7.66 22.79 -20.39
C ASN A 54 -8.01 24.19 -20.91
N PRO A 55 -7.07 25.14 -20.89
CA PRO A 55 -7.32 26.50 -21.34
C PRO A 55 -7.52 26.60 -22.87
N PHE A 56 -7.01 25.64 -23.63
CA PHE A 56 -7.26 25.54 -25.06
C PHE A 56 -8.27 24.42 -25.33
N GLN A 57 -9.29 24.74 -26.11
CA GLN A 57 -10.35 23.80 -26.47
C GLN A 57 -10.61 23.85 -27.99
N THR A 58 -11.53 23.03 -28.44
CA THR A 58 -11.99 23.02 -29.82
C THR A 58 -13.52 22.96 -29.79
N ILE A 59 -14.16 23.89 -30.53
CA ILE A 59 -15.59 23.81 -30.78
C ILE A 59 -15.82 23.13 -32.14
N ASP A 60 -16.64 22.10 -32.15
CA ASP A 60 -17.02 21.39 -33.38
C ASP A 60 -18.32 21.93 -34.00
N ASN A 61 -18.71 21.35 -35.13
CA ASN A 61 -19.94 21.71 -35.83
C ASN A 61 -21.23 21.28 -35.13
N TYR A 62 -21.12 20.44 -34.06
CA TYR A 62 -22.29 19.98 -33.30
C TYR A 62 -22.59 20.85 -32.09
N ALA A 63 -21.77 21.87 -31.81
CA ALA A 63 -22.08 22.85 -30.77
C ALA A 63 -23.42 23.51 -31.01
N ARG A 64 -24.10 23.92 -29.95
CA ARG A 64 -25.48 24.43 -29.98
C ARG A 64 -25.50 25.95 -29.71
N PRO A 65 -26.55 26.65 -30.13
CA PRO A 65 -26.74 28.04 -29.74
C PRO A 65 -27.06 28.15 -28.24
N ILE A 66 -26.55 29.18 -27.55
CA ILE A 66 -26.76 29.41 -26.12
C ILE A 66 -28.23 29.63 -25.77
N SER A 67 -29.01 30.24 -26.66
CA SER A 67 -30.46 30.43 -26.52
C SER A 67 -31.24 29.10 -26.39
N LYS A 68 -30.63 27.97 -26.83
CA LYS A 68 -31.18 26.62 -26.73
C LYS A 68 -30.36 25.73 -25.80
N LYS A 69 -29.74 26.31 -24.78
CA LYS A 69 -28.90 25.61 -23.81
C LYS A 69 -29.67 24.45 -23.17
N PHE A 70 -29.09 23.26 -23.28
CA PHE A 70 -29.57 22.07 -22.59
C PHE A 70 -28.39 21.17 -22.25
N GLY A 71 -28.05 21.11 -20.98
CA GLY A 71 -27.03 20.16 -20.46
C GLY A 71 -25.58 20.65 -20.60
N ILE A 72 -24.67 19.68 -20.59
CA ILE A 72 -23.22 19.85 -20.66
C ILE A 72 -22.78 20.02 -22.12
N GLY A 73 -21.79 20.88 -22.40
CA GLY A 73 -21.19 21.03 -23.70
C GLY A 73 -20.77 22.44 -24.05
N PHE A 74 -20.43 22.63 -25.34
CA PHE A 74 -20.09 23.94 -25.91
C PHE A 74 -21.27 24.57 -26.61
N TYR A 75 -21.40 25.88 -26.46
CA TYR A 75 -22.47 26.69 -27.00
C TYR A 75 -21.93 28.00 -27.57
N TRP A 76 -22.27 28.36 -28.84
CA TRP A 76 -21.93 29.68 -29.36
C TRP A 76 -22.96 30.73 -28.90
N ASP A 77 -22.52 31.98 -28.87
CA ASP A 77 -23.37 33.10 -28.48
C ASP A 77 -24.25 33.53 -29.65
N ASP A 78 -25.50 33.06 -29.69
CA ASP A 78 -26.51 33.51 -30.66
C ASP A 78 -27.45 34.58 -30.10
N ILE A 79 -27.28 34.98 -28.84
CA ILE A 79 -28.01 36.07 -28.20
C ILE A 79 -27.33 37.39 -28.53
N ASN A 80 -25.99 37.41 -28.54
CA ASN A 80 -25.20 38.60 -28.87
C ASN A 80 -24.09 38.23 -29.87
N PRO A 81 -24.47 37.90 -31.13
CA PRO A 81 -23.56 37.33 -32.11
C PRO A 81 -22.48 38.33 -32.58
N ASP A 82 -22.73 39.63 -32.42
CA ASP A 82 -21.79 40.67 -32.83
C ASP A 82 -20.73 40.97 -31.73
N PHE A 83 -20.83 40.33 -30.56
CA PHE A 83 -19.85 40.50 -29.53
C PHE A 83 -18.52 39.80 -29.92
N LEU A 84 -17.47 40.61 -29.92
CA LEU A 84 -16.10 40.10 -30.15
C LEU A 84 -15.18 40.54 -29.00
N PHE A 85 -14.37 39.61 -28.52
CA PHE A 85 -13.26 39.98 -27.64
C PHE A 85 -12.21 40.78 -28.44
N SER A 86 -11.58 41.73 -27.78
CA SER A 86 -10.49 42.50 -28.39
C SER A 86 -9.28 41.63 -28.69
N SER A 87 -8.54 41.96 -29.73
CA SER A 87 -7.29 41.30 -30.07
C SER A 87 -6.28 41.26 -28.93
N ASP A 88 -6.19 42.36 -28.17
CA ASP A 88 -5.30 42.43 -27.00
C ASP A 88 -5.77 41.53 -25.87
N GLY A 89 -7.07 41.43 -25.62
CA GLY A 89 -7.64 40.50 -24.63
C GLY A 89 -7.38 39.06 -24.99
N ILE A 90 -7.53 38.70 -26.27
CA ILE A 90 -7.21 37.36 -26.77
C ILE A 90 -5.73 37.06 -26.65
N ALA A 91 -4.86 38.02 -27.02
CA ALA A 91 -3.40 37.84 -26.91
C ALA A 91 -2.96 37.61 -25.44
N GLN A 92 -3.56 38.36 -24.50
CA GLN A 92 -3.30 38.14 -23.06
C GLN A 92 -3.79 36.77 -22.59
N ALA A 93 -4.99 36.36 -23.01
CA ALA A 93 -5.53 35.03 -22.68
C ALA A 93 -4.66 33.88 -23.24
N ILE A 94 -4.18 34.00 -24.49
CA ILE A 94 -3.25 33.01 -25.08
C ILE A 94 -1.94 32.97 -24.29
N LYS A 95 -1.38 34.11 -23.91
CA LYS A 95 -0.16 34.17 -23.11
C LYS A 95 -0.35 33.50 -21.74
N ALA A 96 -1.44 33.80 -21.05
CA ALA A 96 -1.76 33.18 -19.77
C ALA A 96 -1.98 31.66 -19.90
N ALA A 97 -2.69 31.22 -20.92
CA ALA A 97 -2.91 29.80 -21.24
C ALA A 97 -1.60 29.05 -21.50
N ASN A 98 -0.70 29.66 -22.28
CA ASN A 98 0.60 29.07 -22.56
C ASN A 98 1.48 28.94 -21.29
N ILE A 99 1.45 29.94 -20.41
CA ILE A 99 2.17 29.91 -19.12
C ILE A 99 1.61 28.77 -18.27
N PHE A 100 0.30 28.65 -18.16
CA PHE A 100 -0.36 27.60 -17.39
C PHE A 100 -0.01 26.19 -17.93
N GLU A 101 -0.05 26.00 -19.24
CA GLU A 101 0.31 24.73 -19.87
C GLU A 101 1.80 24.37 -19.62
N ALA A 102 2.69 25.35 -19.75
CA ALA A 102 4.11 25.14 -19.47
C ALA A 102 4.37 24.77 -18.01
N GLU A 103 3.68 25.42 -17.06
CA GLU A 103 3.78 25.07 -15.64
C GLU A 103 3.23 23.67 -15.35
N ARG A 104 2.09 23.32 -15.95
CA ARG A 104 1.48 21.99 -15.84
C ARG A 104 2.42 20.90 -16.36
N GLN A 105 3.01 21.13 -17.53
CA GLN A 105 3.98 20.20 -18.12
C GLN A 105 5.22 20.07 -17.23
N ARG A 106 5.78 21.17 -16.73
CA ARG A 106 6.92 21.14 -15.80
C ARG A 106 6.60 20.34 -14.53
N LYS A 107 5.42 20.55 -13.93
CA LYS A 107 4.98 19.79 -12.76
C LYS A 107 4.83 18.28 -13.05
N ALA A 108 4.28 17.95 -14.24
CA ALA A 108 4.14 16.56 -14.67
C ALA A 108 5.51 15.87 -14.89
N GLU A 109 6.45 16.58 -15.53
CA GLU A 109 7.83 16.10 -15.74
C GLU A 109 8.57 15.92 -14.41
N GLU A 110 8.44 16.88 -13.49
CA GLU A 110 9.05 16.79 -12.16
C GLU A 110 8.46 15.61 -11.36
N LYS A 111 7.14 15.42 -11.37
CA LYS A 111 6.48 14.27 -10.76
C LYS A 111 6.99 12.96 -11.37
N SER A 112 7.03 12.86 -12.70
CA SER A 112 7.52 11.67 -13.40
C SER A 112 8.98 11.34 -13.04
N ARG A 113 9.85 12.36 -12.91
CA ARG A 113 11.23 12.19 -12.48
C ARG A 113 11.31 11.68 -11.03
N LYS A 114 10.55 12.29 -10.10
CA LYS A 114 10.50 11.86 -8.70
C LYS A 114 9.98 10.42 -8.58
N ASP A 115 8.92 10.09 -9.31
CA ASP A 115 8.35 8.74 -9.34
C ASP A 115 9.35 7.71 -9.88
N LYS A 116 10.16 8.08 -10.87
CA LYS A 116 11.22 7.21 -11.40
C LYS A 116 12.33 7.00 -10.38
N GLU A 117 12.84 8.07 -9.77
CA GLU A 117 13.87 8.02 -8.71
C GLU A 117 13.41 7.16 -7.52
N GLU A 118 12.14 7.32 -7.10
CA GLU A 118 11.56 6.51 -6.04
C GLU A 118 11.56 5.02 -6.42
N ARG A 119 11.06 4.67 -7.62
CA ARG A 119 11.03 3.27 -8.08
C ARG A 119 12.43 2.64 -8.17
N GLU A 120 13.44 3.39 -8.56
CA GLU A 120 14.84 2.92 -8.60
C GLU A 120 15.44 2.71 -7.21
N ASN A 121 14.96 3.45 -6.20
CA ASN A 121 15.43 3.33 -4.82
C ASN A 121 14.69 2.27 -4.00
N LEU A 122 13.43 1.96 -4.32
CA LEU A 122 12.63 0.97 -3.58
C LEU A 122 13.32 -0.39 -3.40
N PRO A 123 13.98 -1.00 -4.41
CA PRO A 123 14.70 -2.27 -4.22
C PRO A 123 15.89 -2.16 -3.24
N LYS A 124 16.48 -0.99 -3.09
CA LYS A 124 17.57 -0.75 -2.13
C LYS A 124 17.03 -0.63 -0.70
N LEU A 125 15.82 -0.02 -0.55
CA LEU A 125 15.14 0.12 0.74
C LEU A 125 14.56 -1.21 1.23
N TYR A 126 14.15 -2.08 0.31
CA TYR A 126 13.54 -3.38 0.59
C TYR A 126 14.33 -4.53 -0.07
N PRO A 127 15.60 -4.77 0.32
CA PRO A 127 16.46 -5.76 -0.35
C PRO A 127 15.98 -7.20 -0.20
N TYR A 128 15.07 -7.46 0.73
CA TYR A 128 14.45 -8.75 0.97
C TYR A 128 13.19 -9.00 0.11
N LEU A 129 12.74 -8.01 -0.68
CA LEU A 129 11.65 -8.16 -1.63
C LEU A 129 12.18 -8.38 -3.05
N THR A 130 11.43 -9.13 -3.83
CA THR A 130 11.76 -9.42 -5.22
C THR A 130 11.03 -8.45 -6.16
N PRO A 131 11.74 -7.70 -7.04
CA PRO A 131 11.10 -6.88 -8.05
C PRO A 131 10.15 -7.69 -8.93
N ASN A 132 8.97 -7.14 -9.20
CA ASN A 132 7.88 -7.81 -9.90
C ASN A 132 7.29 -6.94 -11.03
N PRO A 133 8.07 -6.63 -12.08
CA PRO A 133 7.66 -5.72 -13.15
C PRO A 133 6.51 -6.27 -14.00
N LYS A 134 6.20 -7.57 -13.90
CA LYS A 134 5.09 -8.23 -14.59
C LYS A 134 3.81 -8.32 -13.76
N ASP A 135 3.84 -7.79 -12.53
CA ASP A 135 2.74 -7.88 -11.55
C ASP A 135 2.24 -9.33 -11.36
N ASP A 136 3.20 -10.28 -11.34
CA ASP A 136 2.88 -11.68 -11.10
C ASP A 136 2.39 -11.88 -9.67
N THR A 137 1.22 -12.46 -9.55
CA THR A 137 0.50 -12.65 -8.28
C THR A 137 1.27 -13.53 -7.28
N LYS A 138 2.04 -14.52 -7.76
CA LYS A 138 2.84 -15.39 -6.88
C LYS A 138 3.98 -14.60 -6.25
N THR A 139 4.67 -13.79 -7.05
CA THR A 139 5.75 -12.92 -6.60
C THR A 139 5.21 -11.87 -5.63
N THR A 140 4.08 -11.23 -5.95
CA THR A 140 3.43 -10.28 -5.04
C THR A 140 3.09 -10.93 -3.69
N LYS A 141 2.51 -12.14 -3.69
CA LYS A 141 2.22 -12.89 -2.47
C LYS A 141 3.49 -13.21 -1.68
N SER A 142 4.56 -13.63 -2.35
CA SER A 142 5.84 -13.92 -1.71
C SER A 142 6.43 -12.67 -1.07
N ASN A 143 6.35 -11.53 -1.73
CA ASN A 143 6.77 -10.23 -1.23
C ASN A 143 5.99 -9.82 0.02
N LEU A 144 4.65 -9.95 0.00
CA LEU A 144 3.81 -9.67 1.17
C LEU A 144 4.21 -10.55 2.37
N ILE A 145 4.38 -11.86 2.15
CA ILE A 145 4.82 -12.79 3.21
C ILE A 145 6.21 -12.42 3.73
N ALA A 146 7.14 -12.07 2.84
CA ALA A 146 8.50 -11.67 3.22
C ALA A 146 8.48 -10.40 4.08
N MET A 147 7.67 -9.39 3.69
CA MET A 147 7.56 -8.15 4.43
C MET A 147 6.91 -8.34 5.80
N LEU A 148 5.84 -9.14 5.89
CA LEU A 148 5.21 -9.50 7.16
C LEU A 148 6.19 -10.22 8.09
N LYS A 149 6.94 -11.20 7.59
CA LYS A 149 7.95 -11.93 8.38
C LYS A 149 9.12 -11.06 8.84
N HIS A 150 9.53 -10.12 7.97
CA HIS A 150 10.61 -9.19 8.30
C HIS A 150 10.17 -8.20 9.39
N THR A 151 8.93 -7.68 9.27
CA THR A 151 8.41 -6.68 10.22
C THR A 151 7.98 -7.29 11.55
N PHE A 152 7.43 -8.51 11.52
CA PHE A 152 6.88 -9.20 12.70
C PHE A 152 7.54 -10.57 12.86
N PRO A 153 8.80 -10.63 13.29
CA PRO A 153 9.50 -11.90 13.49
C PRO A 153 8.81 -12.73 14.57
N GLY A 154 8.68 -14.03 14.32
CA GLY A 154 8.03 -14.97 15.24
C GLY A 154 6.53 -15.15 15.04
N ILE A 155 5.84 -14.25 14.35
CA ILE A 155 4.41 -14.40 14.04
C ILE A 155 4.24 -15.22 12.75
N LYS A 156 3.34 -16.19 12.80
CA LYS A 156 2.98 -17.03 11.64
C LYS A 156 1.78 -16.40 10.94
N PHE A 157 2.01 -15.88 9.75
CA PHE A 157 0.95 -15.36 8.87
C PHE A 157 0.53 -16.40 7.85
N SER A 158 -0.78 -16.57 7.67
CA SER A 158 -1.39 -17.31 6.56
C SER A 158 -1.89 -16.30 5.53
N VAL A 159 -1.35 -16.34 4.31
CA VAL A 159 -1.79 -15.47 3.21
C VAL A 159 -2.44 -16.35 2.16
N ARG A 160 -3.76 -16.23 1.99
CA ARG A 160 -4.55 -17.07 1.08
C ARG A 160 -5.32 -16.20 0.10
N LYS A 161 -5.40 -16.67 -1.15
CA LYS A 161 -6.31 -16.10 -2.14
C LYS A 161 -7.73 -16.51 -1.76
N ASP A 162 -8.63 -15.54 -1.78
CA ASP A 162 -10.06 -15.77 -1.65
C ASP A 162 -10.71 -15.74 -3.05
N HIS A 163 -11.38 -14.67 -3.42
CA HIS A 163 -12.02 -14.52 -4.72
C HIS A 163 -11.27 -13.51 -5.59
N TYR A 164 -11.20 -13.74 -6.91
CA TYR A 164 -10.56 -12.86 -7.90
C TYR A 164 -9.16 -12.38 -7.45
N SER A 165 -8.99 -11.09 -7.23
CA SER A 165 -7.74 -10.46 -6.77
C SER A 165 -7.79 -10.08 -5.27
N THR A 166 -8.57 -10.82 -4.48
CA THR A 166 -8.72 -10.64 -3.03
C THR A 166 -7.82 -11.62 -2.29
N TYR A 167 -7.16 -11.15 -1.25
CA TYR A 167 -6.31 -11.96 -0.38
C TYR A 167 -6.68 -11.76 1.08
N ASN A 168 -6.68 -12.85 1.84
CA ASN A 168 -6.88 -12.85 3.28
C ASN A 168 -5.53 -13.07 3.95
N VAL A 169 -5.21 -12.22 4.92
CA VAL A 169 -4.05 -12.34 5.81
C VAL A 169 -4.56 -12.69 7.19
N GLU A 170 -4.24 -13.88 7.65
CA GLU A 170 -4.71 -14.42 8.92
C GLU A 170 -3.52 -14.70 9.85
N TRP A 171 -3.67 -14.42 11.12
CA TRP A 171 -2.71 -14.77 12.17
C TRP A 171 -3.42 -14.92 13.52
N THR A 172 -2.75 -15.56 14.46
CA THR A 172 -3.26 -15.72 15.81
C THR A 172 -2.38 -14.95 16.78
N ASN A 173 -2.99 -14.19 17.68
CA ASN A 173 -2.32 -13.37 18.69
C ASN A 173 -1.33 -12.35 18.09
N GLY A 174 -0.22 -12.07 18.75
CA GLY A 174 0.86 -11.21 18.25
C GLY A 174 0.45 -9.76 18.02
N THR A 175 0.90 -9.21 16.91
CA THR A 175 0.71 -7.81 16.50
C THR A 175 -0.76 -7.45 16.28
N THR A 176 -1.09 -6.16 16.41
CA THR A 176 -2.46 -5.66 16.18
C THR A 176 -2.81 -5.62 14.70
N LYS A 177 -4.12 -5.59 14.42
CA LYS A 177 -4.61 -5.45 13.04
C LYS A 177 -4.12 -4.15 12.40
N GLU A 178 -4.11 -3.05 13.15
CA GLU A 178 -3.63 -1.75 12.67
C GLU A 178 -2.17 -1.79 12.21
N GLN A 179 -1.31 -2.50 12.94
CA GLN A 179 0.10 -2.65 12.57
C GLN A 179 0.27 -3.47 11.29
N VAL A 180 -0.51 -4.54 11.13
CA VAL A 180 -0.52 -5.35 9.91
C VAL A 180 -1.05 -4.54 8.74
N SER A 181 -2.12 -3.75 8.93
CA SER A 181 -2.68 -2.89 7.88
C SER A 181 -1.69 -1.87 7.32
N LYS A 182 -0.74 -1.38 8.13
CA LYS A 182 0.36 -0.51 7.63
C LYS A 182 1.26 -1.21 6.61
N ILE A 183 1.31 -2.54 6.65
CA ILE A 183 2.05 -3.35 5.69
C ILE A 183 1.18 -3.72 4.49
N THR A 184 -0.02 -4.25 4.74
CA THR A 184 -0.94 -4.71 3.69
C THR A 184 -1.39 -3.58 2.77
N ASN A 185 -1.64 -2.38 3.31
CA ASN A 185 -2.00 -1.19 2.54
C ASN A 185 -0.94 -0.81 1.48
N LYS A 186 0.36 -1.12 1.72
CA LYS A 186 1.39 -0.91 0.69
C LYS A 186 1.21 -1.81 -0.53
N PHE A 187 0.57 -2.96 -0.34
CA PHE A 187 0.28 -3.92 -1.41
C PHE A 187 -1.11 -3.74 -2.01
N GLU A 188 -1.95 -2.84 -1.51
CA GLU A 188 -3.21 -2.50 -2.19
C GLU A 188 -2.94 -1.54 -3.35
N SER A 189 -3.43 -1.92 -4.54
CA SER A 189 -3.24 -1.18 -5.81
C SER A 189 -4.50 -0.43 -6.27
N HIS A 190 -5.53 -0.39 -5.42
CA HIS A 190 -6.78 0.26 -5.71
C HIS A 190 -7.18 1.19 -4.57
N GLU A 191 -7.66 2.37 -4.92
CA GLU A 191 -8.19 3.35 -3.99
C GLU A 191 -9.72 3.40 -4.06
N SER A 192 -10.37 3.73 -2.94
CA SER A 192 -11.81 3.97 -2.93
C SER A 192 -12.13 5.18 -3.79
N SER A 193 -13.07 5.04 -4.73
CA SER A 193 -13.57 6.17 -5.50
C SER A 193 -14.32 7.16 -4.58
N TYR A 194 -14.46 8.40 -5.04
CA TYR A 194 -15.20 9.44 -4.31
C TYR A 194 -16.65 9.04 -3.96
N CYS A 195 -17.27 8.17 -4.77
CA CYS A 195 -18.63 7.66 -4.54
C CYS A 195 -18.69 6.40 -3.67
N GLY A 196 -17.55 5.82 -3.25
CA GLY A 196 -17.49 4.67 -2.34
C GLY A 196 -17.84 3.30 -2.96
N ASP A 197 -18.51 3.26 -4.11
CA ASP A 197 -19.02 2.01 -4.70
C ASP A 197 -18.00 1.26 -5.57
N PHE A 198 -16.98 1.96 -6.06
CA PHE A 198 -15.94 1.38 -6.90
C PHE A 198 -14.56 1.74 -6.38
N ARG A 199 -13.61 0.80 -6.51
CA ARG A 199 -12.18 1.08 -6.30
C ARG A 199 -11.51 1.20 -7.66
N ASP A 200 -10.91 2.36 -7.89
CA ASP A 200 -10.15 2.62 -9.10
C ASP A 200 -8.74 2.05 -9.00
N TYR A 201 -8.22 1.52 -10.10
CA TYR A 201 -6.84 1.05 -10.16
C TYR A 201 -5.88 2.24 -10.14
N ASN A 202 -5.23 2.43 -9.01
CA ASN A 202 -4.24 3.49 -8.80
C ASN A 202 -2.99 2.93 -8.10
N PRO A 203 -2.13 2.21 -8.83
CA PRO A 203 -0.95 1.57 -8.26
C PRO A 203 0.09 2.60 -7.85
N SER A 204 0.53 2.54 -6.60
CA SER A 204 1.65 3.30 -6.07
C SER A 204 2.97 2.91 -6.74
N ASN A 205 4.02 3.70 -6.55
CA ASN A 205 5.37 3.33 -7.01
C ASN A 205 5.83 2.01 -6.38
N PHE A 206 5.44 1.73 -5.13
CA PHE A 206 5.70 0.46 -4.47
C PHE A 206 5.04 -0.71 -5.22
N ASN A 207 3.75 -0.58 -5.58
CA ASN A 207 3.03 -1.62 -6.34
C ASN A 207 3.64 -1.84 -7.73
N ARG A 208 4.09 -0.78 -8.41
CA ARG A 208 4.75 -0.88 -9.73
C ARG A 208 6.08 -1.65 -9.67
N VAL A 209 6.74 -1.65 -8.51
CA VAL A 209 8.01 -2.36 -8.31
C VAL A 209 7.80 -3.76 -7.76
N PHE A 210 6.92 -3.96 -6.78
CA PHE A 210 6.79 -5.21 -6.04
C PHE A 210 5.46 -5.95 -6.25
N GLY A 211 4.55 -5.37 -7.03
CA GLY A 211 3.21 -5.89 -7.29
C GLY A 211 2.18 -5.43 -6.27
N GLY A 212 0.89 -5.58 -6.62
CA GLY A 212 -0.23 -5.19 -5.79
C GLY A 212 -1.44 -6.12 -5.90
N PHE A 213 -2.36 -6.00 -4.96
CA PHE A 213 -3.64 -6.70 -4.93
C PHE A 213 -4.79 -5.70 -4.93
N LYS A 214 -5.94 -6.13 -5.41
CA LYS A 214 -7.13 -5.28 -5.41
C LYS A 214 -7.66 -5.07 -3.99
N TYR A 215 -7.72 -6.14 -3.19
CA TYR A 215 -8.21 -6.13 -1.81
C TYR A 215 -7.36 -7.05 -0.96
N ILE A 216 -7.07 -6.60 0.26
CA ILE A 216 -6.45 -7.42 1.30
C ILE A 216 -7.30 -7.26 2.56
N PHE A 217 -7.75 -8.39 3.13
CA PHE A 217 -8.47 -8.42 4.39
C PHE A 217 -7.61 -9.06 5.47
N GLU A 218 -7.57 -8.42 6.63
CA GLU A 218 -6.82 -8.88 7.78
C GLU A 218 -7.75 -9.48 8.82
N TYR A 219 -7.41 -10.70 9.25
CA TYR A 219 -8.13 -11.46 10.28
C TYR A 219 -7.16 -11.86 11.37
N ARG A 220 -7.29 -11.21 12.52
CA ARG A 220 -6.55 -11.56 13.73
C ARG A 220 -7.42 -12.46 14.60
N ASN A 221 -6.97 -13.68 14.82
CA ASN A 221 -7.60 -14.61 15.74
C ASN A 221 -6.99 -14.45 17.13
N ILE A 222 -7.81 -14.60 18.15
CA ILE A 222 -7.40 -14.64 19.55
C ILE A 222 -7.46 -16.10 19.98
N SER A 223 -6.42 -16.59 20.67
CA SER A 223 -6.36 -17.96 21.16
C SER A 223 -7.38 -18.20 22.29
N ASP A 224 -7.85 -19.44 22.40
CA ASP A 224 -8.92 -19.82 23.32
C ASP A 224 -8.56 -19.56 24.80
N ASP A 225 -7.29 -19.72 25.17
CA ASP A 225 -6.80 -19.43 26.50
C ASP A 225 -6.98 -17.97 26.90
N LEU A 226 -6.79 -17.04 25.96
CA LEU A 226 -7.06 -15.61 26.20
C LEU A 226 -8.54 -15.29 26.25
N LEU A 227 -9.39 -16.06 25.57
CA LEU A 227 -10.84 -15.82 25.58
C LEU A 227 -11.46 -16.09 26.94
N THR A 228 -10.84 -16.95 27.77
CA THR A 228 -11.30 -17.20 29.15
C THR A 228 -11.22 -15.96 30.03
N LEU A 229 -10.33 -15.01 29.72
CA LEU A 229 -10.24 -13.74 30.45
C LEU A 229 -11.52 -12.89 30.38
N ALA A 230 -12.43 -13.20 29.47
CA ALA A 230 -13.72 -12.51 29.39
C ALA A 230 -14.53 -12.67 30.68
N GLU A 231 -14.37 -13.79 31.39
CA GLU A 231 -15.07 -14.07 32.66
C GLU A 231 -14.68 -13.09 33.78
N GLU A 232 -13.50 -12.50 33.71
CA GLU A 232 -13.01 -11.51 34.68
C GLU A 232 -13.66 -10.12 34.49
N ILE A 233 -14.30 -9.86 33.34
CA ILE A 233 -14.97 -8.60 33.04
C ILE A 233 -16.37 -8.62 33.64
N PRO A 234 -16.78 -7.58 34.39
CA PRO A 234 -18.13 -7.49 34.93
C PRO A 234 -19.20 -7.64 33.85
N ASN A 235 -20.16 -8.52 34.05
CA ASN A 235 -21.24 -8.78 33.12
C ASN A 235 -22.33 -7.69 33.21
N ARG A 236 -22.85 -7.26 32.05
CA ARG A 236 -24.10 -6.51 31.97
C ARG A 236 -25.24 -7.49 31.76
N PRO A 237 -26.27 -7.50 32.65
CA PRO A 237 -27.35 -8.50 32.56
C PRO A 237 -28.16 -8.51 31.26
N GLU A 238 -28.12 -7.42 30.50
CA GLU A 238 -28.97 -7.17 29.33
C GLU A 238 -28.26 -7.43 28.00
N GLU A 239 -26.95 -7.73 27.97
CA GLU A 239 -26.18 -7.93 26.72
C GLU A 239 -25.60 -9.34 26.64
N TYR A 240 -26.10 -10.11 25.67
CA TYR A 240 -25.51 -11.39 25.30
C TYR A 240 -24.10 -11.20 24.71
N HIS A 241 -23.10 -11.94 25.18
CA HIS A 241 -21.67 -11.84 24.78
C HIS A 241 -20.98 -10.49 25.09
N TYR A 242 -21.50 -9.70 26.00
CA TYR A 242 -20.92 -8.43 26.38
C TYR A 242 -19.44 -8.55 26.80
N GLN A 243 -19.11 -9.46 27.69
CA GLN A 243 -17.76 -9.65 28.21
C GLN A 243 -16.76 -10.01 27.11
N THR A 244 -17.12 -10.93 26.23
CA THR A 244 -16.30 -11.33 25.07
C THR A 244 -16.07 -10.15 24.14
N ASN A 245 -17.09 -9.34 23.85
CA ASN A 245 -16.96 -8.16 23.00
C ASN A 245 -16.04 -7.10 23.61
N VAL A 246 -16.10 -6.87 24.91
CA VAL A 246 -15.20 -5.97 25.63
C VAL A 246 -13.77 -6.49 25.55
N LEU A 247 -13.55 -7.77 25.82
CA LEU A 247 -12.23 -8.39 25.72
C LEU A 247 -11.64 -8.24 24.29
N TYR A 248 -12.43 -8.52 23.26
CA TYR A 248 -11.98 -8.32 21.88
C TYR A 248 -11.58 -6.86 21.60
N LYS A 249 -12.29 -5.88 22.12
CA LYS A 249 -11.94 -4.47 21.97
C LYS A 249 -10.62 -4.13 22.68
N ILE A 250 -10.41 -4.65 23.89
CA ILE A 250 -9.15 -4.47 24.62
C ILE A 250 -7.99 -5.09 23.82
N LEU A 251 -8.13 -6.35 23.43
CA LEU A 251 -7.10 -7.09 22.71
C LEU A 251 -6.84 -6.52 21.30
N SER A 252 -7.84 -5.89 20.67
CA SER A 252 -7.64 -5.25 19.35
C SER A 252 -6.58 -4.16 19.39
N LYS A 253 -6.44 -3.47 20.51
CA LYS A 253 -5.47 -2.39 20.75
C LYS A 253 -4.17 -2.90 21.39
N THR A 254 -4.10 -4.19 21.77
CA THR A 254 -3.00 -4.76 22.55
C THR A 254 -2.17 -5.73 21.71
N GLU A 255 -0.84 -5.55 21.73
CA GLU A 255 0.07 -6.59 21.22
C GLU A 255 0.11 -7.75 22.20
N ILE A 256 -0.01 -8.98 21.67
CA ILE A 256 0.08 -10.20 22.47
C ILE A 256 1.48 -10.77 22.27
N PRO A 257 2.35 -10.73 23.30
CA PRO A 257 3.73 -11.17 23.16
C PRO A 257 3.81 -12.68 22.89
N ALA A 258 4.75 -13.07 22.04
CA ALA A 258 4.99 -14.49 21.78
C ALA A 258 5.57 -15.16 23.03
N GLY A 259 5.02 -16.34 23.39
CA GLY A 259 5.54 -17.15 24.49
C GLY A 259 5.20 -16.62 25.88
N TYR A 260 4.13 -15.84 26.03
CA TYR A 260 3.59 -15.51 27.36
C TYR A 260 3.19 -16.83 28.08
N THR A 261 3.31 -16.84 29.41
CA THR A 261 3.00 -18.00 30.26
C THR A 261 1.68 -17.84 30.98
N ALA A 262 1.29 -16.60 31.25
CA ALA A 262 0.00 -16.25 31.82
C ALA A 262 -0.46 -14.89 31.29
N ALA A 263 -1.77 -14.65 31.36
CA ALA A 263 -2.38 -13.38 31.08
C ALA A 263 -3.49 -13.13 32.09
N THR A 264 -3.61 -11.88 32.55
CA THR A 264 -4.62 -11.45 33.51
C THR A 264 -5.26 -10.15 33.06
N ILE A 265 -6.48 -9.90 33.50
CA ILE A 265 -7.15 -8.60 33.29
C ILE A 265 -6.93 -7.72 34.52
N GLU A 266 -6.48 -6.51 34.30
CA GLU A 266 -6.33 -5.50 35.34
C GLU A 266 -7.23 -4.29 35.05
N ARG A 267 -7.75 -3.68 36.10
CA ARG A 267 -8.46 -2.40 36.01
C ARG A 267 -7.46 -1.26 35.86
N THR A 268 -7.72 -0.35 34.95
CA THR A 268 -6.93 0.86 34.75
C THR A 268 -7.35 1.96 35.75
N GLU A 269 -6.50 2.96 36.00
CA GLU A 269 -6.81 4.11 36.84
C GLU A 269 -7.65 5.20 36.12
N ILE A 270 -8.11 4.92 34.87
CA ILE A 270 -8.90 5.87 34.11
C ILE A 270 -10.28 6.05 34.73
N THR A 271 -10.71 7.29 34.87
CA THR A 271 -12.00 7.66 35.49
C THR A 271 -13.09 7.99 34.47
N CYS A 272 -12.74 8.12 33.20
CA CYS A 272 -13.66 8.50 32.12
C CYS A 272 -13.22 7.82 30.82
N GLY A 273 -14.16 7.19 30.10
CA GLY A 273 -13.90 6.51 28.84
C GLY A 273 -14.96 5.45 28.51
N SER A 274 -14.74 4.69 27.46
CA SER A 274 -15.51 3.50 27.12
C SER A 274 -15.12 2.33 28.04
N ILE A 275 -15.98 1.28 28.12
CA ILE A 275 -15.76 0.17 29.06
C ILE A 275 -14.40 -0.52 28.81
N GLU A 276 -13.97 -0.62 27.58
CA GLU A 276 -12.68 -1.21 27.21
C GLU A 276 -11.47 -0.38 27.67
N ASP A 277 -11.65 0.89 27.99
CA ASP A 277 -10.58 1.76 28.47
C ASP A 277 -10.33 1.54 29.99
N PHE A 278 -11.30 0.96 30.71
CA PHE A 278 -11.16 0.63 32.13
C PHE A 278 -10.37 -0.65 32.41
N TYR A 279 -10.03 -1.41 31.38
CA TYR A 279 -9.34 -2.68 31.53
C TYR A 279 -8.15 -2.77 30.60
N ARG A 280 -7.11 -3.49 31.02
CA ARG A 280 -5.98 -3.89 30.21
C ARG A 280 -5.67 -5.36 30.43
N VAL A 281 -5.11 -6.01 29.43
CA VAL A 281 -4.54 -7.36 29.57
C VAL A 281 -3.06 -7.22 29.87
N VAL A 282 -2.61 -7.86 30.95
CA VAL A 282 -1.20 -7.93 31.35
C VAL A 282 -0.70 -9.33 31.08
N PHE A 283 0.46 -9.44 30.43
CA PHE A 283 1.08 -10.70 30.05
C PHE A 283 2.29 -10.96 30.93
N GLU A 284 2.37 -12.15 31.50
CA GLU A 284 3.59 -12.67 32.10
C GLU A 284 4.45 -13.26 30.99
N ILE A 285 5.62 -12.70 30.80
CA ILE A 285 6.63 -13.23 29.87
C ILE A 285 7.68 -13.90 30.74
N PRO A 286 8.01 -15.20 30.54
CA PRO A 286 9.08 -15.81 31.29
C PRO A 286 10.35 -14.98 31.06
N GLU A 287 11.01 -14.61 32.14
CA GLU A 287 12.34 -14.01 32.06
C GLU A 287 13.14 -14.89 31.12
N LYS A 288 13.68 -14.31 30.07
CA LYS A 288 14.55 -15.01 29.13
C LYS A 288 15.65 -15.58 30.02
N ALA A 289 15.59 -16.90 30.26
CA ALA A 289 16.63 -17.54 31.06
C ALA A 289 17.94 -17.01 30.47
N GLU A 290 18.69 -16.26 31.26
CA GLU A 290 20.01 -15.80 30.84
C GLU A 290 20.67 -16.99 30.21
N ALA A 291 21.07 -16.88 28.94
CA ALA A 291 21.70 -17.99 28.24
C ALA A 291 22.83 -18.41 29.17
N LYS A 292 22.61 -19.56 29.86
CA LYS A 292 23.65 -20.10 30.73
C LYS A 292 24.91 -20.10 29.88
N PRO A 293 26.04 -19.60 30.40
CA PRO A 293 27.29 -19.59 29.66
C PRO A 293 27.42 -21.00 29.07
N ILE A 294 27.50 -21.10 27.77
CA ILE A 294 27.61 -22.39 27.07
C ILE A 294 28.86 -23.04 27.63
N GLU A 295 28.68 -24.03 28.48
CA GLU A 295 29.80 -24.91 28.84
C GLU A 295 30.23 -25.55 27.52
N THR A 296 31.33 -25.05 26.95
CA THR A 296 31.91 -25.50 25.67
C THR A 296 32.36 -26.97 25.66
N GLY A 297 31.98 -27.72 26.70
CA GLY A 297 32.35 -29.15 26.87
C GLY A 297 31.51 -30.17 26.06
N THR A 298 30.47 -29.74 25.36
CA THR A 298 29.54 -30.68 24.68
C THR A 298 29.65 -30.73 23.17
N ILE A 299 30.38 -29.79 22.53
CA ILE A 299 30.55 -29.80 21.07
C ILE A 299 31.81 -30.57 20.73
N GLN A 300 31.68 -31.58 19.87
CA GLN A 300 32.80 -32.44 19.44
C GLN A 300 32.88 -32.47 17.93
N MET A 301 34.12 -32.42 17.42
CA MET A 301 34.43 -32.70 16.03
C MET A 301 34.84 -34.16 15.89
N VAL A 302 34.08 -34.89 15.07
CA VAL A 302 34.32 -36.32 14.81
C VAL A 302 34.72 -36.50 13.34
N GLN A 303 35.82 -37.24 13.11
CA GLN A 303 36.16 -37.69 11.77
C GLN A 303 35.14 -38.72 11.30
N TYR A 304 34.30 -38.38 10.32
CA TYR A 304 33.25 -39.26 9.83
C TYR A 304 33.72 -40.17 8.69
N SER A 305 34.58 -39.65 7.84
CA SER A 305 35.24 -40.39 6.77
C SER A 305 36.53 -39.65 6.35
N GLU A 306 37.31 -40.24 5.45
CA GLU A 306 38.50 -39.56 4.89
C GLU A 306 38.18 -38.21 4.27
N LYS A 307 36.93 -37.99 3.77
CA LYS A 307 36.49 -36.80 3.06
C LYS A 307 35.53 -35.89 3.84
N ALA A 308 35.11 -36.33 5.04
CA ALA A 308 34.07 -35.64 5.80
C ALA A 308 34.31 -35.62 7.31
N ILE A 309 34.00 -34.54 7.97
CA ILE A 309 33.93 -34.39 9.43
C ILE A 309 32.51 -34.04 9.85
N VAL A 310 32.19 -34.35 11.11
CA VAL A 310 30.87 -34.03 11.69
C VAL A 310 31.07 -33.30 13.01
N ILE A 311 30.31 -32.24 13.21
CA ILE A 311 30.17 -31.54 14.49
C ILE A 311 28.93 -32.09 15.19
N THR A 312 29.15 -32.71 16.37
CA THR A 312 28.12 -33.32 17.21
C THR A 312 28.03 -32.61 18.57
N GLY A 313 27.03 -32.95 19.38
CA GLY A 313 26.79 -32.36 20.68
C GLY A 313 25.69 -31.30 20.65
N ASP A 314 25.70 -30.38 21.61
CA ASP A 314 24.70 -29.30 21.63
C ASP A 314 25.02 -28.22 20.61
N THR A 315 24.68 -28.49 19.34
CA THR A 315 24.92 -27.61 18.21
C THR A 315 23.77 -26.63 17.96
N PHE A 316 22.70 -26.68 18.75
CA PHE A 316 21.53 -25.84 18.56
C PHE A 316 21.85 -24.34 18.72
N PRO A 317 22.61 -23.88 19.73
CA PRO A 317 22.96 -22.46 19.92
C PRO A 317 23.82 -21.90 18.79
N ILE A 318 24.60 -22.73 18.10
CA ILE A 318 25.54 -22.33 17.04
C ILE A 318 25.09 -22.74 15.64
N LYS A 319 23.85 -23.19 15.48
CA LYS A 319 23.31 -23.72 14.22
C LYS A 319 23.46 -22.75 13.03
N ASP A 320 23.30 -21.46 13.28
CA ASP A 320 23.37 -20.44 12.20
C ASP A 320 24.82 -20.21 11.78
N THR A 321 25.76 -20.25 12.71
CA THR A 321 27.19 -20.24 12.42
C THR A 321 27.60 -21.48 11.59
N LEU A 322 27.11 -22.67 11.97
CA LEU A 322 27.39 -23.89 11.23
C LEU A 322 26.79 -23.88 9.81
N LYS A 323 25.64 -23.27 9.60
CA LYS A 323 25.08 -23.05 8.27
C LYS A 323 25.91 -22.11 7.42
N ILE A 324 26.35 -20.99 8.01
CA ILE A 324 27.20 -19.98 7.32
C ILE A 324 28.52 -20.62 6.87
N LEU A 325 29.10 -21.51 7.70
CA LEU A 325 30.30 -22.27 7.36
C LEU A 325 30.06 -23.36 6.30
N GLY A 326 28.81 -23.55 5.86
CA GLY A 326 28.41 -24.48 4.80
C GLY A 326 28.10 -25.89 5.29
N GLY A 327 27.82 -26.08 6.59
CA GLY A 327 27.41 -27.34 7.16
C GLY A 327 26.00 -27.77 6.75
N LYS A 328 25.80 -29.07 6.61
CA LYS A 328 24.50 -29.71 6.39
C LYS A 328 24.13 -30.58 7.60
N PHE A 329 23.00 -30.25 8.25
CA PHE A 329 22.53 -31.04 9.38
C PHE A 329 21.95 -32.37 8.90
N ASN A 330 22.36 -33.46 9.56
CA ASN A 330 21.81 -34.79 9.34
C ASN A 330 21.59 -35.46 10.69
N LYS A 331 20.37 -35.94 10.93
CA LYS A 331 20.01 -36.64 12.20
C LYS A 331 20.25 -38.15 12.19
N PHE A 332 20.64 -38.70 11.05
CA PHE A 332 20.79 -40.16 10.86
C PHE A 332 22.25 -40.58 10.59
N LEU A 333 23.23 -39.84 11.07
CA LEU A 333 24.64 -40.22 10.94
C LEU A 333 24.98 -41.35 11.92
N SER A 334 25.92 -42.21 11.56
CA SER A 334 26.37 -43.32 12.43
C SER A 334 27.00 -42.86 13.77
N CYS A 335 27.49 -41.61 13.82
CA CYS A 335 28.01 -40.96 15.02
C CYS A 335 26.97 -40.14 15.79
N GLY A 336 25.68 -40.24 15.44
CA GLY A 336 24.60 -39.45 16.01
C GLY A 336 24.23 -38.20 15.17
N ALA A 337 23.21 -37.48 15.62
CA ALA A 337 22.79 -36.24 14.92
C ALA A 337 23.91 -35.19 14.93
N GLY A 338 24.20 -34.61 13.79
CA GLY A 338 25.28 -33.62 13.68
C GLY A 338 25.31 -32.87 12.35
N TRP A 339 26.27 -31.98 12.26
CA TRP A 339 26.51 -31.16 11.09
C TRP A 339 27.70 -31.68 10.30
N ILE A 340 27.48 -32.10 9.06
CA ILE A 340 28.50 -32.68 8.19
C ILE A 340 29.16 -31.57 7.34
N PHE A 341 30.50 -31.68 7.25
CA PHE A 341 31.36 -30.77 6.47
C PHE A 341 32.39 -31.55 5.67
N PRO A 342 32.92 -31.00 4.58
CA PRO A 342 34.11 -31.52 3.92
C PRO A 342 35.32 -31.55 4.87
N ALA A 343 36.13 -32.59 4.85
CA ALA A 343 37.32 -32.69 5.71
C ALA A 343 38.33 -31.56 5.48
N SER A 344 38.36 -30.96 4.27
CA SER A 344 39.20 -29.80 3.92
C SER A 344 38.88 -28.53 4.73
N LYS A 345 37.69 -28.44 5.36
CA LYS A 345 37.27 -27.34 6.21
C LYS A 345 37.55 -27.53 7.70
N ALA A 346 38.20 -28.65 8.09
CA ALA A 346 38.40 -28.98 9.49
C ALA A 346 39.09 -27.87 10.29
N GLU A 347 40.15 -27.30 9.77
CA GLU A 347 40.92 -26.24 10.45
C GLU A 347 40.16 -24.89 10.51
N GLU A 348 39.40 -24.58 9.46
CA GLU A 348 38.53 -23.40 9.44
C GLU A 348 37.45 -23.49 10.54
N ILE A 349 36.85 -24.68 10.66
CA ILE A 349 35.78 -24.95 11.63
C ILE A 349 36.34 -24.99 13.06
N LYS A 350 37.47 -25.62 13.29
CA LYS A 350 38.14 -25.59 14.60
C LYS A 350 38.39 -24.15 15.05
N LYS A 351 38.95 -23.33 14.16
CA LYS A 351 39.22 -21.94 14.47
C LYS A 351 37.96 -21.13 14.75
N ALA A 352 36.89 -21.37 13.98
CA ALA A 352 35.62 -20.67 14.14
C ALA A 352 34.86 -21.04 15.40
N LEU A 353 35.00 -22.30 15.87
CA LEU A 353 34.29 -22.83 17.04
C LEU A 353 35.17 -22.90 18.30
N LEU A 354 36.44 -22.50 18.22
CA LEU A 354 37.43 -22.56 19.30
C LEU A 354 37.59 -23.99 19.88
N LEU A 355 37.54 -25.02 19.01
CA LEU A 355 37.70 -26.43 19.33
C LEU A 355 39.15 -26.89 19.25
#